data_17490645eea91ec593960d65726ef51a
#
_entry.id   17490645eea91ec593960d65726ef51a
#
_cell.length_a   1.000
_cell.length_b   1.000
_cell.length_c   1.000
_cell.angle_alpha   90.00
_cell.angle_beta   90.00
_cell.angle_gamma   90.00
#
_symmetry.space_group_name_H-M   'P 1'
#
loop_
_entity.id
_entity.type
_entity.pdbx_description
1 polymer ?
#
loop_
_entity_poly.entity_id
_entity_poly.type
_entity_poly.pdbx_seq_one_letter_code
_entity_poly.pdbx_strand_id
1 'polypeptide(L)'
;MALKINKEKFCSIIFVMCALMIIFAPYQSDSTLSLTSSLLSNIFKVLLYTFTGLNIILIIFPILKYKKTILRKDLFQTIPMIIFVIISSFHTYDGSINFSGFLFSLLWIIFALAPDNIKKRTFIYFKNAFIIICIAGIICYLSYDLNLFLPYKVVNYYNNNAIVENYIDYKFIFLYRASSSISLVRLCGICNEPGYFGTICALILCASSLNLKKKSNIIILIAGFLTFSLAFIITLVIYLLLKYLKDVRTVILTVLLTCFYLFLLPNIYTGNPTIDRFIQRMTITDEGLAGDNRTTDELEYVFNDVVKNKPLFGYGEGYLKTQNLKGGVSSYKTYIIQYGFVGCILLWGSLLLAALYKNKNYLSIIYIIVFFVNIYQRPNIMTLQYQILLFGGLAFINAKLRAKANANNTVEIL
;
A
#
# COMPACT_ATOMS: atom_id res chain seq x y z
N MET A 1 9.94 39.65 -9.92
CA MET A 1 8.71 39.04 -9.40
C MET A 1 9.09 37.75 -8.64
N ALA A 2 9.27 37.83 -7.32
CA ALA A 2 9.70 36.66 -6.55
C ALA A 2 8.51 35.69 -6.45
N LEU A 3 8.65 34.52 -7.03
CA LEU A 3 7.69 33.42 -6.92
C LEU A 3 7.56 33.05 -5.41
N LYS A 4 6.51 33.52 -4.76
CA LYS A 4 6.18 33.18 -3.38
C LYS A 4 5.72 31.72 -3.38
N ILE A 5 6.68 30.78 -3.37
CA ILE A 5 6.40 29.35 -3.34
C ILE A 5 5.62 29.06 -2.05
N ASN A 6 4.40 28.57 -2.20
CA ASN A 6 3.61 28.12 -1.06
C ASN A 6 4.28 26.87 -0.45
N LYS A 7 4.96 27.04 0.69
CA LYS A 7 5.76 26.00 1.36
C LYS A 7 4.99 24.70 1.58
N GLU A 8 3.72 24.79 1.96
CA GLU A 8 2.88 23.60 2.16
C GLU A 8 2.64 22.83 0.85
N LYS A 9 2.43 23.58 -0.25
CA LYS A 9 2.25 22.99 -1.58
C LYS A 9 3.54 22.28 -2.02
N PHE A 10 4.67 22.91 -1.79
CA PHE A 10 5.99 22.37 -2.15
C PHE A 10 6.30 21.09 -1.35
N CYS A 11 6.15 21.11 -0.02
CA CYS A 11 6.28 19.91 0.82
C CYS A 11 5.39 18.76 0.32
N SER A 12 4.11 19.05 0.02
CA SER A 12 3.18 18.03 -0.44
C SER A 12 3.62 17.40 -1.77
N ILE A 13 4.17 18.18 -2.69
CA ILE A 13 4.69 17.68 -3.97
C ILE A 13 5.89 16.76 -3.73
N ILE A 14 6.83 17.17 -2.88
CA ILE A 14 8.03 16.36 -2.59
C ILE A 14 7.63 15.02 -1.97
N PHE A 15 6.68 14.99 -1.01
CA PHE A 15 6.19 13.73 -0.45
C PHE A 15 5.59 12.82 -1.52
N VAL A 16 4.81 13.37 -2.45
CA VAL A 16 4.24 12.57 -3.55
C VAL A 16 5.33 12.03 -4.45
N MET A 17 6.31 12.85 -4.81
CA MET A 17 7.46 12.40 -5.62
C MET A 17 8.21 11.26 -4.93
N CYS A 18 8.55 11.39 -3.64
CA CYS A 18 9.19 10.32 -2.87
C CYS A 18 8.34 9.04 -2.87
N ALA A 19 7.02 9.16 -2.63
CA ALA A 19 6.15 8.00 -2.60
C ALA A 19 6.07 7.29 -3.95
N LEU A 20 5.94 8.04 -5.05
CA LEU A 20 5.92 7.47 -6.41
C LEU A 20 7.26 6.81 -6.75
N MET A 21 8.37 7.42 -6.34
CA MET A 21 9.70 6.83 -6.52
C MET A 21 9.85 5.51 -5.77
N ILE A 22 9.36 5.43 -4.52
CA ILE A 22 9.43 4.20 -3.70
C ILE A 22 8.61 3.06 -4.32
N ILE A 23 7.43 3.34 -4.89
CA ILE A 23 6.59 2.30 -5.51
C ILE A 23 6.98 1.96 -6.94
N PHE A 24 7.82 2.74 -7.58
CA PHE A 24 8.19 2.50 -8.97
C PHE A 24 9.11 1.29 -9.09
N ALA A 25 8.58 0.20 -9.61
CA ALA A 25 9.20 -1.11 -9.63
C ALA A 25 10.64 -1.15 -10.20
N PRO A 26 10.98 -0.47 -11.31
CA PRO A 26 12.32 -0.52 -11.88
C PRO A 26 13.43 -0.04 -10.96
N TYR A 27 13.10 0.74 -9.92
CA TYR A 27 14.09 1.31 -8.99
C TYR A 27 14.14 0.60 -7.65
N GLN A 28 13.30 -0.41 -7.44
CA GLN A 28 13.41 -1.27 -6.28
C GLN A 28 14.57 -2.24 -6.47
N SER A 29 15.58 -2.17 -5.60
CA SER A 29 16.80 -3.00 -5.69
C SER A 29 16.52 -4.50 -5.72
N ASP A 30 15.40 -4.91 -5.16
CA ASP A 30 14.98 -6.31 -5.05
C ASP A 30 13.87 -6.65 -6.07
N SER A 31 13.52 -5.73 -7.00
CA SER A 31 12.52 -6.01 -8.00
C SER A 31 13.12 -6.71 -9.20
N THR A 32 12.41 -7.71 -9.67
CA THR A 32 12.72 -8.45 -10.90
C THR A 32 12.74 -7.55 -12.15
N LEU A 33 12.15 -6.35 -12.04
CA LEU A 33 12.08 -5.32 -13.06
C LEU A 33 13.22 -4.30 -12.98
N SER A 34 14.25 -4.52 -12.14
CA SER A 34 15.44 -3.64 -12.05
C SER A 34 16.28 -3.72 -13.33
N LEU A 35 15.72 -3.22 -14.42
CA LEU A 35 16.33 -3.14 -15.76
C LEU A 35 17.30 -1.98 -15.91
N THR A 36 17.52 -1.24 -14.84
CA THR A 36 18.28 -0.02 -14.89
C THR A 36 19.76 -0.31 -14.66
N SER A 37 20.59 0.31 -15.48
CA SER A 37 22.02 0.40 -15.22
C SER A 37 22.26 0.84 -13.77
N SER A 38 23.29 0.33 -13.13
CA SER A 38 23.70 0.70 -11.77
C SER A 38 23.78 2.22 -11.56
N LEU A 39 24.09 2.99 -12.62
CA LEU A 39 24.14 4.44 -12.62
C LEU A 39 22.76 5.08 -12.35
N LEU A 40 21.72 4.68 -13.08
CA LEU A 40 20.35 5.23 -12.91
C LEU A 40 19.78 4.89 -11.53
N SER A 41 20.01 3.67 -11.05
CA SER A 41 19.62 3.27 -9.68
C SER A 41 20.29 4.16 -8.63
N ASN A 42 21.58 4.46 -8.78
CA ASN A 42 22.31 5.33 -7.86
C ASN A 42 21.83 6.78 -7.90
N ILE A 43 21.58 7.33 -9.10
CA ILE A 43 21.00 8.68 -9.25
C ILE A 43 19.65 8.76 -8.54
N PHE A 44 18.82 7.74 -8.69
CA PHE A 44 17.51 7.69 -8.04
C PHE A 44 17.60 7.64 -6.51
N LYS A 45 18.53 6.85 -5.97
CA LYS A 45 18.79 6.81 -4.52
C LYS A 45 19.24 8.19 -4.01
N VAL A 46 20.16 8.85 -4.72
CA VAL A 46 20.63 10.20 -4.38
C VAL A 46 19.48 11.20 -4.38
N LEU A 47 18.62 11.19 -5.42
CA LEU A 47 17.45 12.06 -5.48
C LEU A 47 16.48 11.79 -4.32
N LEU A 48 16.23 10.53 -3.99
CA LEU A 48 15.34 10.16 -2.90
C LEU A 48 15.89 10.62 -1.54
N TYR A 49 17.19 10.46 -1.28
CA TYR A 49 17.84 10.99 -0.06
C TYR A 49 17.80 12.52 -0.01
N THR A 50 18.05 13.20 -1.14
CA THR A 50 17.97 14.66 -1.23
C THR A 50 16.54 15.16 -0.92
N PHE A 51 15.52 14.55 -1.51
CA PHE A 51 14.12 14.89 -1.24
C PHE A 51 13.71 14.57 0.20
N THR A 52 14.23 13.50 0.79
CA THR A 52 14.02 13.19 2.20
C THR A 52 14.61 14.28 3.09
N GLY A 53 15.86 14.69 2.85
CA GLY A 53 16.51 15.79 3.55
C GLY A 53 15.76 17.12 3.43
N LEU A 54 15.27 17.44 2.22
CA LEU A 54 14.46 18.64 2.00
C LEU A 54 13.14 18.61 2.80
N ASN A 55 12.43 17.47 2.84
CA ASN A 55 11.22 17.34 3.66
C ASN A 55 11.51 17.50 5.15
N ILE A 56 12.61 16.92 5.64
CA ILE A 56 13.05 17.07 7.03
C ILE A 56 13.21 18.57 7.35
N ILE A 57 13.99 19.29 6.54
CA ILE A 57 14.25 20.73 6.74
C ILE A 57 12.95 21.53 6.68
N LEU A 58 12.10 21.29 5.69
CA LEU A 58 10.88 22.07 5.47
C LEU A 58 9.81 21.87 6.56
N ILE A 59 9.81 20.74 7.24
CA ILE A 59 8.84 20.43 8.29
C ILE A 59 9.40 20.72 9.68
N ILE A 60 10.62 20.26 9.97
CA ILE A 60 11.22 20.40 11.30
C ILE A 60 11.64 21.84 11.56
N PHE A 61 12.26 22.53 10.59
CA PHE A 61 12.75 23.89 10.78
C PHE A 61 11.64 24.90 11.18
N PRO A 62 10.46 24.96 10.54
CA PRO A 62 9.36 25.80 11.01
C PRO A 62 8.86 25.43 12.41
N ILE A 63 8.85 24.14 12.78
CA ILE A 63 8.46 23.68 14.11
C ILE A 63 9.43 24.25 15.16
N LEU A 64 10.73 24.13 14.93
CA LEU A 64 11.76 24.61 15.83
C LEU A 64 11.79 26.15 15.91
N LYS A 65 11.72 26.84 14.75
CA LYS A 65 11.85 28.33 14.68
C LYS A 65 10.66 29.05 15.29
N TYR A 66 9.44 28.58 15.09
CA TYR A 66 8.24 29.29 15.50
C TYR A 66 7.64 28.80 16.80
N LYS A 67 8.36 27.92 17.56
CA LYS A 67 7.84 27.31 18.80
C LYS A 67 6.38 26.84 18.63
N LYS A 68 5.97 26.54 17.39
CA LYS A 68 4.69 25.89 17.13
C LYS A 68 4.77 24.57 17.88
N THR A 69 4.16 24.60 19.06
CA THR A 69 4.04 23.43 19.91
C THR A 69 3.51 22.30 19.04
N ILE A 70 4.42 21.38 18.64
CA ILE A 70 3.97 20.02 18.38
C ILE A 70 3.18 19.74 19.63
N LEU A 71 1.86 19.59 19.48
CA LEU A 71 1.01 19.29 20.62
C LEU A 71 1.71 18.13 21.35
N ARG A 72 2.01 18.28 22.65
CA ARG A 72 2.66 17.22 23.45
C ARG A 72 2.06 15.84 23.15
N LYS A 73 0.80 15.82 22.80
CA LYS A 73 0.02 14.66 22.40
C LYS A 73 0.47 14.04 21.06
N ASP A 74 0.80 14.84 20.04
CA ASP A 74 1.29 14.31 18.75
C ASP A 74 2.69 13.70 18.91
N LEU A 75 3.53 14.32 19.74
CA LEU A 75 4.85 13.79 20.07
C LEU A 75 4.72 12.47 20.84
N PHE A 76 3.84 12.40 21.84
CA PHE A 76 3.63 11.20 22.64
C PHE A 76 3.21 9.99 21.78
N GLN A 77 2.38 10.20 20.77
CA GLN A 77 1.95 9.15 19.83
C GLN A 77 3.03 8.68 18.87
N THR A 78 3.99 9.55 18.56
CA THR A 78 5.09 9.22 17.64
C THR A 78 6.30 8.61 18.35
N ILE A 79 6.41 8.75 19.68
CA ILE A 79 7.51 8.12 20.43
C ILE A 79 7.62 6.61 20.17
N PRO A 80 6.54 5.81 20.25
CA PRO A 80 6.64 4.36 19.97
C PRO A 80 7.06 4.07 18.52
N MET A 81 6.66 4.92 17.56
CA MET A 81 7.12 4.80 16.18
C MET A 81 8.63 5.05 16.06
N ILE A 82 9.13 6.08 16.74
CA ILE A 82 10.56 6.41 16.77
C ILE A 82 11.34 5.27 17.43
N ILE A 83 10.86 4.76 18.56
CA ILE A 83 11.48 3.62 19.25
C ILE A 83 11.53 2.40 18.32
N PHE A 84 10.42 2.11 17.62
CA PHE A 84 10.40 1.01 16.66
C PHE A 84 11.43 1.20 15.54
N VAL A 85 11.54 2.41 14.98
CA VAL A 85 12.53 2.69 13.92
C VAL A 85 13.96 2.55 14.42
N ILE A 86 14.23 2.96 15.65
CA ILE A 86 15.55 2.76 16.27
C ILE A 86 15.81 1.25 16.41
N ILE A 87 14.88 0.51 17.01
CA ILE A 87 15.02 -0.94 17.18
C ILE A 87 15.21 -1.62 15.83
N SER A 88 14.38 -1.35 14.83
CA SER A 88 14.48 -1.99 13.51
C SER A 88 15.79 -1.68 12.78
N SER A 89 16.41 -0.53 13.05
CA SER A 89 17.67 -0.14 12.41
C SER A 89 18.90 -0.76 13.06
N PHE A 90 18.83 -1.07 14.35
CA PHE A 90 19.95 -1.65 15.12
C PHE A 90 19.77 -3.15 15.38
N HIS A 91 18.56 -3.67 15.33
CA HIS A 91 18.27 -5.10 15.50
C HIS A 91 18.29 -5.81 14.15
N THR A 92 19.48 -5.96 13.59
CA THR A 92 19.74 -6.71 12.36
C THR A 92 20.34 -8.07 12.69
N TYR A 93 20.08 -9.06 11.86
CA TYR A 93 20.55 -10.43 12.07
C TYR A 93 22.09 -10.56 12.01
N ASP A 94 22.71 -9.80 11.11
CA ASP A 94 24.16 -9.78 10.89
C ASP A 94 24.90 -8.78 11.80
N GLY A 95 24.20 -8.08 12.67
CA GLY A 95 24.78 -7.06 13.55
C GLY A 95 25.16 -5.75 12.83
N SER A 96 24.87 -5.63 11.55
CA SER A 96 25.11 -4.39 10.79
C SER A 96 24.04 -3.33 11.13
N ILE A 97 24.38 -2.04 10.94
CA ILE A 97 23.39 -0.96 11.11
C ILE A 97 22.71 -0.71 9.77
N ASN A 98 21.39 -0.87 9.72
CA ASN A 98 20.60 -0.53 8.54
C ASN A 98 20.35 1.00 8.46
N PHE A 99 21.42 1.75 8.14
CA PHE A 99 21.35 3.21 8.07
C PHE A 99 20.40 3.70 6.95
N SER A 100 20.36 3.02 5.82
CA SER A 100 19.46 3.36 4.73
C SER A 100 17.98 3.16 5.13
N GLY A 101 17.66 2.06 5.78
CA GLY A 101 16.32 1.78 6.33
C GLY A 101 15.92 2.83 7.38
N PHE A 102 16.87 3.25 8.23
CA PHE A 102 16.64 4.33 9.20
C PHE A 102 16.24 5.64 8.51
N LEU A 103 17.00 6.09 7.51
CA LEU A 103 16.70 7.32 6.77
C LEU A 103 15.34 7.27 6.06
N PHE A 104 15.00 6.15 5.42
CA PHE A 104 13.69 5.98 4.80
C PHE A 104 12.56 5.98 5.84
N SER A 105 12.81 5.40 7.00
CA SER A 105 11.84 5.40 8.09
C SER A 105 11.59 6.77 8.67
N LEU A 106 12.58 7.65 8.71
CA LEU A 106 12.37 9.05 9.13
C LEU A 106 11.35 9.76 8.23
N LEU A 107 11.34 9.47 6.93
CA LEU A 107 10.44 10.13 5.98
C LEU A 107 8.96 9.87 6.32
N TRP A 108 8.59 8.65 6.68
CA TRP A 108 7.20 8.36 7.04
C TRP A 108 6.82 8.87 8.42
N ILE A 109 7.76 8.91 9.40
CA ILE A 109 7.56 9.55 10.71
C ILE A 109 7.29 11.04 10.53
N ILE A 110 8.09 11.73 9.72
CA ILE A 110 7.93 13.16 9.44
C ILE A 110 6.58 13.43 8.79
N PHE A 111 6.15 12.55 7.88
CA PHE A 111 4.82 12.65 7.29
C PHE A 111 3.71 12.46 8.34
N ALA A 112 3.86 11.49 9.24
CA ALA A 112 2.91 11.28 10.34
C ALA A 112 2.80 12.50 11.28
N LEU A 113 3.88 13.25 11.48
CA LEU A 113 3.94 14.51 12.26
C LEU A 113 3.47 15.74 11.48
N ALA A 114 3.41 15.67 10.14
CA ALA A 114 3.06 16.82 9.32
C ALA A 114 1.67 17.37 9.66
N PRO A 115 1.42 18.69 9.48
CA PRO A 115 0.09 19.28 9.64
C PRO A 115 -0.96 18.65 8.74
N ASP A 116 -2.22 18.57 9.22
CA ASP A 116 -3.33 17.96 8.48
C ASP A 116 -3.56 18.58 7.09
N ASN A 117 -3.26 19.87 6.92
CA ASN A 117 -3.33 20.53 5.61
C ASN A 117 -2.32 19.93 4.61
N ILE A 118 -1.10 19.65 5.06
CA ILE A 118 -0.07 19.00 4.23
C ILE A 118 -0.48 17.57 3.94
N LYS A 119 -0.90 16.80 4.96
CA LYS A 119 -1.37 15.41 4.81
C LYS A 119 -2.50 15.30 3.78
N LYS A 120 -3.55 16.12 3.94
CA LYS A 120 -4.70 16.18 3.02
C LYS A 120 -4.25 16.52 1.59
N ARG A 121 -3.42 17.55 1.43
CA ARG A 121 -2.96 18.02 0.11
C ARG A 121 -2.09 16.95 -0.57
N THR A 122 -1.20 16.33 0.19
CA THR A 122 -0.37 15.22 -0.30
C THR A 122 -1.22 14.06 -0.78
N PHE A 123 -2.26 13.67 -0.02
CA PHE A 123 -3.18 12.62 -0.44
C PHE A 123 -3.91 12.98 -1.75
N ILE A 124 -4.39 14.22 -1.88
CA ILE A 124 -5.06 14.68 -3.11
C ILE A 124 -4.10 14.61 -4.31
N TYR A 125 -2.86 15.08 -4.16
CA TYR A 125 -1.87 15.04 -5.24
C TYR A 125 -1.46 13.61 -5.58
N PHE A 126 -1.26 12.76 -4.57
CA PHE A 126 -0.99 11.34 -4.76
C PHE A 126 -2.13 10.64 -5.51
N LYS A 127 -3.38 10.87 -5.08
CA LYS A 127 -4.56 10.37 -5.78
C LYS A 127 -4.61 10.84 -7.25
N ASN A 128 -4.35 12.13 -7.52
CA ASN A 128 -4.39 12.67 -8.87
C ASN A 128 -3.30 12.07 -9.76
N ALA A 129 -2.07 11.94 -9.24
CA ALA A 129 -1.00 11.24 -9.95
C ALA A 129 -1.37 9.77 -10.22
N PHE A 130 -1.98 9.12 -9.23
CA PHE A 130 -2.40 7.73 -9.35
C PHE A 130 -3.53 7.53 -10.37
N ILE A 131 -4.44 8.50 -10.55
CA ILE A 131 -5.44 8.49 -11.62
C ILE A 131 -4.78 8.50 -13.01
N ILE A 132 -3.74 9.31 -13.20
CA ILE A 132 -2.99 9.35 -14.45
C ILE A 132 -2.35 7.98 -14.72
N ILE A 133 -1.76 7.36 -13.70
CA ILE A 133 -1.18 6.01 -13.78
C ILE A 133 -2.26 4.97 -14.12
N CYS A 134 -3.44 5.07 -13.51
CA CYS A 134 -4.58 4.19 -13.81
C CYS A 134 -5.03 4.33 -15.27
N ILE A 135 -5.15 5.55 -15.80
CA ILE A 135 -5.52 5.79 -17.20
C ILE A 135 -4.48 5.17 -18.14
N ALA A 136 -3.20 5.47 -17.91
CA ALA A 136 -2.12 4.89 -18.71
C ALA A 136 -2.12 3.36 -18.62
N GLY A 137 -2.35 2.81 -17.42
CA GLY A 137 -2.44 1.37 -17.18
C GLY A 137 -3.59 0.72 -17.94
N ILE A 138 -4.77 1.31 -17.93
CA ILE A 138 -5.93 0.81 -18.70
C ILE A 138 -5.64 0.83 -20.20
N ILE A 139 -5.03 1.92 -20.71
CA ILE A 139 -4.66 2.02 -22.13
C ILE A 139 -3.67 0.94 -22.51
N CYS A 140 -2.60 0.74 -21.72
CA CYS A 140 -1.61 -0.31 -21.97
C CYS A 140 -2.23 -1.71 -21.90
N TYR A 141 -3.12 -1.95 -20.93
CA TYR A 141 -3.82 -3.23 -20.79
C TYR A 141 -4.67 -3.53 -22.03
N LEU A 142 -5.53 -2.58 -22.44
CA LEU A 142 -6.37 -2.73 -23.63
C LEU A 142 -5.52 -2.85 -24.92
N SER A 143 -4.42 -2.11 -25.01
CA SER A 143 -3.50 -2.22 -26.14
C SER A 143 -2.90 -3.62 -26.26
N TYR A 144 -2.55 -4.24 -25.13
CA TYR A 144 -2.03 -5.59 -25.12
C TYR A 144 -3.12 -6.62 -25.50
N ASP A 145 -4.28 -6.51 -24.88
CA ASP A 145 -5.40 -7.45 -25.06
C ASP A 145 -5.96 -7.42 -26.49
N LEU A 146 -6.05 -6.23 -27.08
CA LEU A 146 -6.52 -5.99 -28.43
C LEU A 146 -5.42 -6.04 -29.51
N ASN A 147 -4.18 -6.38 -29.14
CA ASN A 147 -3.01 -6.40 -30.03
C ASN A 147 -2.80 -5.08 -30.80
N LEU A 148 -2.99 -3.94 -30.14
CA LEU A 148 -2.75 -2.63 -30.73
C LEU A 148 -1.25 -2.28 -30.78
N PHE A 149 -0.86 -1.34 -31.65
CA PHE A 149 0.54 -1.00 -31.97
C PHE A 149 1.35 -0.26 -30.89
N LEU A 150 1.01 -0.34 -29.62
CA LEU A 150 1.88 0.22 -28.58
C LEU A 150 3.10 -0.70 -28.36
N PRO A 151 4.33 -0.19 -28.55
CA PRO A 151 5.52 -1.01 -28.40
C PRO A 151 5.75 -1.38 -26.92
N TYR A 152 6.02 -2.65 -26.67
CA TYR A 152 6.37 -3.17 -25.37
C TYR A 152 7.57 -4.11 -25.44
N LYS A 153 8.17 -4.39 -24.29
CA LYS A 153 9.20 -5.43 -24.12
C LYS A 153 8.68 -6.50 -23.17
N VAL A 154 9.01 -7.76 -23.44
CA VAL A 154 8.77 -8.84 -22.49
C VAL A 154 10.03 -9.00 -21.65
N VAL A 155 9.84 -8.95 -20.33
CA VAL A 155 10.90 -9.13 -19.33
C VAL A 155 10.61 -10.39 -18.55
N ASN A 156 11.52 -11.36 -18.66
CA ASN A 156 11.39 -12.64 -18.00
C ASN A 156 12.22 -12.63 -16.70
N TYR A 157 11.61 -13.06 -15.63
CA TYR A 157 12.33 -13.34 -14.40
C TYR A 157 12.63 -14.82 -14.29
N TYR A 158 13.90 -15.15 -14.01
CA TYR A 158 14.40 -16.51 -13.90
C TYR A 158 14.72 -16.82 -12.44
N ASN A 159 14.24 -17.97 -11.97
CA ASN A 159 14.70 -18.57 -10.73
C ASN A 159 15.24 -19.98 -11.05
N ASN A 160 16.49 -20.26 -10.70
CA ASN A 160 17.18 -21.53 -11.01
C ASN A 160 17.03 -21.94 -12.50
N ASN A 161 17.24 -21.00 -13.44
CA ASN A 161 17.11 -21.15 -14.88
C ASN A 161 15.69 -21.45 -15.40
N ALA A 162 14.68 -21.45 -14.56
CA ALA A 162 13.28 -21.51 -14.97
C ALA A 162 12.64 -20.13 -14.98
N ILE A 163 11.83 -19.84 -16.02
CA ILE A 163 11.04 -18.60 -16.06
C ILE A 163 9.93 -18.73 -15.02
N VAL A 164 10.00 -17.89 -13.98
CA VAL A 164 9.00 -17.87 -12.89
C VAL A 164 7.93 -16.83 -13.15
N GLU A 165 8.32 -15.68 -13.69
CA GLU A 165 7.41 -14.55 -13.93
C GLU A 165 7.77 -13.84 -15.22
N ASN A 166 6.75 -13.35 -15.93
CA ASN A 166 6.89 -12.55 -17.13
C ASN A 166 6.22 -11.20 -16.92
N TYR A 167 6.91 -10.14 -17.30
CA TYR A 167 6.34 -8.80 -17.31
C TYR A 167 6.31 -8.25 -18.72
N ILE A 168 5.24 -7.54 -19.04
CA ILE A 168 5.08 -6.78 -20.26
C ILE A 168 5.37 -5.34 -19.88
N ASP A 169 6.48 -4.80 -20.35
CA ASP A 169 7.02 -3.49 -19.99
C ASP A 169 6.74 -2.47 -21.09
N TYR A 170 5.89 -1.49 -20.78
CA TYR A 170 5.63 -0.29 -21.57
C TYR A 170 6.50 0.90 -21.11
N LYS A 171 7.69 0.67 -20.57
CA LYS A 171 8.67 1.61 -19.96
C LYS A 171 8.32 2.11 -18.58
N PHE A 172 7.05 2.46 -18.33
CA PHE A 172 6.58 3.00 -17.05
C PHE A 172 5.36 2.26 -16.50
N ILE A 173 4.70 1.50 -17.36
CA ILE A 173 3.52 0.72 -17.00
C ILE A 173 3.83 -0.74 -17.24
N PHE A 174 3.55 -1.55 -16.23
CA PHE A 174 3.83 -2.97 -16.24
C PHE A 174 2.54 -3.79 -16.18
N LEU A 175 2.50 -4.84 -16.99
CA LEU A 175 1.51 -5.89 -16.87
C LEU A 175 2.25 -7.17 -16.43
N TYR A 176 1.64 -7.92 -15.54
CA TYR A 176 2.16 -9.19 -15.07
C TYR A 176 1.48 -10.34 -15.82
N ARG A 177 2.28 -11.32 -16.24
CA ARG A 177 1.82 -12.55 -16.86
C ARG A 177 2.46 -13.73 -16.14
N ALA A 178 1.67 -14.64 -15.56
CA ALA A 178 2.21 -15.86 -14.98
C ALA A 178 2.85 -16.74 -16.07
N SER A 179 3.97 -17.42 -15.76
CA SER A 179 4.73 -18.22 -16.72
C SER A 179 4.03 -19.50 -17.18
N SER A 180 2.89 -19.87 -16.60
CA SER A 180 2.13 -21.04 -17.01
C SER A 180 1.41 -20.83 -18.35
N SER A 181 1.19 -21.91 -19.09
CA SER A 181 0.59 -21.96 -20.43
C SER A 181 -0.75 -21.22 -20.59
N ILE A 182 -1.43 -20.94 -19.50
CA ILE A 182 -2.68 -20.17 -19.43
C ILE A 182 -2.40 -18.91 -18.63
N SER A 183 -2.15 -17.81 -19.32
CA SER A 183 -1.61 -16.61 -18.71
C SER A 183 -2.67 -15.54 -18.55
N LEU A 184 -3.23 -15.44 -17.34
CA LEU A 184 -3.99 -14.26 -16.96
C LEU A 184 -3.07 -13.04 -16.93
N VAL A 185 -3.30 -12.11 -17.83
CA VAL A 185 -2.61 -10.81 -17.80
C VAL A 185 -3.25 -9.93 -16.74
N ARG A 186 -2.43 -9.30 -15.92
CA ARG A 186 -2.85 -8.52 -14.76
C ARG A 186 -2.18 -7.15 -14.75
N LEU A 187 -2.93 -6.09 -14.45
CA LEU A 187 -2.39 -4.74 -14.38
C LEU A 187 -1.56 -4.55 -13.11
N CYS A 188 -0.30 -4.17 -13.26
CA CYS A 188 0.60 -3.75 -12.17
C CYS A 188 0.73 -2.22 -12.06
N GLY A 189 0.41 -1.48 -13.14
CA GLY A 189 0.69 -0.05 -13.21
C GLY A 189 2.19 0.22 -13.11
N ILE A 190 2.61 1.04 -12.15
CA ILE A 190 4.02 1.32 -11.87
C ILE A 190 4.64 0.37 -10.83
N CYS A 191 3.85 -0.53 -10.25
CA CYS A 191 4.26 -1.44 -9.18
C CYS A 191 4.88 -2.73 -9.76
N ASN A 192 5.64 -3.43 -8.92
CA ASN A 192 6.18 -4.75 -9.24
C ASN A 192 5.13 -5.87 -9.12
N GLU A 193 3.97 -5.61 -8.50
CA GLU A 193 2.98 -6.63 -8.17
C GLU A 193 1.56 -6.12 -8.40
N PRO A 194 0.70 -6.88 -9.12
CA PRO A 194 -0.68 -6.43 -9.37
C PRO A 194 -1.50 -6.31 -8.08
N GLY A 195 -1.25 -7.18 -7.09
CA GLY A 195 -1.92 -7.11 -5.79
C GLY A 195 -1.59 -5.84 -5.01
N TYR A 196 -0.36 -5.34 -5.14
CA TYR A 196 0.07 -4.09 -4.52
C TYR A 196 -0.64 -2.89 -5.14
N PHE A 197 -0.67 -2.82 -6.46
CA PHE A 197 -1.39 -1.77 -7.19
C PHE A 197 -2.90 -1.79 -6.85
N GLY A 198 -3.52 -2.99 -6.80
CA GLY A 198 -4.92 -3.16 -6.41
C GLY A 198 -5.20 -2.68 -4.99
N THR A 199 -4.32 -2.96 -4.03
CA THR A 199 -4.47 -2.48 -2.64
C THR A 199 -4.46 -0.95 -2.57
N ILE A 200 -3.57 -0.28 -3.30
CA ILE A 200 -3.54 1.19 -3.37
C ILE A 200 -4.85 1.73 -3.98
N CYS A 201 -5.34 1.12 -5.07
CA CYS A 201 -6.63 1.47 -5.67
C CYS A 201 -7.77 1.37 -4.65
N ALA A 202 -7.86 0.25 -3.93
CA ALA A 202 -8.89 0.01 -2.93
C ALA A 202 -8.86 1.06 -1.81
N LEU A 203 -7.69 1.34 -1.23
CA LEU A 203 -7.54 2.30 -0.14
C LEU A 203 -7.87 3.75 -0.60
N ILE A 204 -7.50 4.15 -1.82
CA ILE A 204 -7.89 5.46 -2.38
C ILE A 204 -9.42 5.54 -2.54
N LEU A 205 -10.06 4.48 -3.02
CA LEU A 205 -11.51 4.42 -3.18
C LEU A 205 -12.23 4.48 -1.84
N CYS A 206 -11.76 3.74 -0.82
CA CYS A 206 -12.30 3.76 0.54
C CYS A 206 -12.17 5.16 1.17
N ALA A 207 -11.00 5.81 1.08
CA ALA A 207 -10.81 7.19 1.55
C ALA A 207 -11.72 8.18 0.81
N SER A 208 -12.02 7.93 -0.47
CA SER A 208 -12.96 8.72 -1.29
C SER A 208 -14.43 8.38 -1.02
N SER A 209 -14.71 7.51 -0.02
CA SER A 209 -16.06 7.02 0.36
C SER A 209 -16.75 6.25 -0.76
N LEU A 210 -16.00 5.64 -1.68
CA LEU A 210 -16.49 4.89 -2.85
C LEU A 210 -17.52 5.69 -3.67
N ASN A 211 -17.30 6.99 -3.82
CA ASN A 211 -18.21 7.88 -4.53
C ASN A 211 -18.05 7.71 -6.04
N LEU A 212 -18.86 6.83 -6.65
CA LEU A 212 -18.82 6.52 -8.08
C LEU A 212 -19.42 7.62 -8.98
N LYS A 213 -20.04 8.66 -8.41
CA LYS A 213 -20.44 9.85 -9.19
C LYS A 213 -19.22 10.62 -9.73
N LYS A 214 -18.04 10.41 -9.13
CA LYS A 214 -16.79 11.03 -9.60
C LYS A 214 -16.12 10.13 -10.63
N LYS A 215 -15.99 10.59 -11.88
CA LYS A 215 -15.30 9.87 -12.97
C LYS A 215 -13.92 9.33 -12.57
N SER A 216 -13.17 10.12 -11.78
CA SER A 216 -11.86 9.71 -11.25
C SER A 216 -11.90 8.43 -10.41
N ASN A 217 -12.97 8.22 -9.64
CA ASN A 217 -13.11 7.00 -8.84
C ASN A 217 -13.52 5.80 -9.69
N ILE A 218 -14.28 6.01 -10.77
CA ILE A 218 -14.60 4.96 -11.75
C ILE A 218 -13.33 4.47 -12.44
N ILE A 219 -12.45 5.38 -12.85
CA ILE A 219 -11.15 5.03 -13.45
C ILE A 219 -10.32 4.15 -12.50
N ILE A 220 -10.20 4.54 -11.23
CA ILE A 220 -9.46 3.77 -10.22
C ILE A 220 -10.13 2.41 -9.98
N LEU A 221 -11.47 2.35 -9.99
CA LEU A 221 -12.22 1.11 -9.82
C LEU A 221 -11.93 0.13 -10.98
N ILE A 222 -12.00 0.60 -12.22
CA ILE A 222 -11.69 -0.22 -13.40
C ILE A 222 -10.25 -0.72 -13.34
N ALA A 223 -9.29 0.17 -13.08
CA ALA A 223 -7.89 -0.21 -12.96
C ALA A 223 -7.66 -1.25 -11.84
N GLY A 224 -8.35 -1.09 -10.70
CA GLY A 224 -8.33 -2.04 -9.59
C GLY A 224 -8.85 -3.42 -9.98
N PHE A 225 -9.93 -3.51 -10.74
CA PHE A 225 -10.44 -4.79 -11.27
C PHE A 225 -9.46 -5.45 -12.23
N LEU A 226 -8.82 -4.69 -13.13
CA LEU A 226 -7.82 -5.21 -14.06
C LEU A 226 -6.55 -5.76 -13.37
N THR A 227 -6.39 -5.53 -12.07
CA THR A 227 -5.33 -6.19 -11.29
C THR A 227 -5.64 -7.65 -11.00
N PHE A 228 -6.90 -8.07 -11.10
CA PHE A 228 -7.39 -9.39 -10.65
C PHE A 228 -6.87 -9.74 -9.25
N SER A 229 -6.93 -8.77 -8.34
CA SER A 229 -6.43 -8.89 -6.98
C SER A 229 -7.54 -9.20 -6.00
N LEU A 230 -7.42 -10.34 -5.31
CA LEU A 230 -8.33 -10.69 -4.20
C LEU A 230 -8.29 -9.63 -3.09
N ALA A 231 -7.10 -9.11 -2.76
CA ALA A 231 -6.95 -8.05 -1.76
C ALA A 231 -7.76 -6.79 -2.12
N PHE A 232 -7.82 -6.41 -3.40
CA PHE A 232 -8.65 -5.30 -3.87
C PHE A 232 -10.13 -5.56 -3.58
N ILE A 233 -10.63 -6.73 -3.97
CA ILE A 233 -12.05 -7.09 -3.83
C ILE A 233 -12.42 -7.19 -2.35
N ILE A 234 -11.67 -7.97 -1.55
CA ILE A 234 -11.91 -8.16 -0.12
C ILE A 234 -11.91 -6.83 0.62
N THR A 235 -10.96 -5.93 0.30
CA THR A 235 -10.90 -4.59 0.91
C THR A 235 -12.16 -3.79 0.63
N LEU A 236 -12.67 -3.79 -0.61
CA LEU A 236 -13.90 -3.08 -0.97
C LEU A 236 -15.13 -3.71 -0.32
N VAL A 237 -15.22 -5.04 -0.28
CA VAL A 237 -16.33 -5.77 0.35
C VAL A 237 -16.41 -5.42 1.85
N ILE A 238 -15.29 -5.54 2.57
CA ILE A 238 -15.23 -5.18 4.00
C ILE A 238 -15.62 -3.70 4.21
N TYR A 239 -15.12 -2.81 3.35
CA TYR A 239 -15.49 -1.39 3.42
C TYR A 239 -17.00 -1.17 3.23
N LEU A 240 -17.62 -1.81 2.25
CA LEU A 240 -19.06 -1.70 1.98
C LEU A 240 -19.87 -2.28 3.13
N LEU A 241 -19.53 -3.47 3.62
CA LEU A 241 -20.18 -4.08 4.79
C LEU A 241 -20.15 -3.13 5.99
N LEU A 242 -18.98 -2.66 6.37
CA LEU A 242 -18.84 -1.76 7.53
C LEU A 242 -19.55 -0.43 7.32
N LYS A 243 -19.52 0.14 6.11
CA LYS A 243 -20.12 1.43 5.81
C LYS A 243 -21.66 1.41 5.89
N TYR A 244 -22.25 0.30 5.49
CA TYR A 244 -23.70 0.14 5.39
C TYR A 244 -24.28 -0.81 6.44
N LEU A 245 -23.56 -1.09 7.53
CA LEU A 245 -24.02 -1.95 8.63
C LEU A 245 -25.40 -1.58 9.19
N LYS A 246 -25.79 -0.33 9.10
CA LYS A 246 -27.12 0.16 9.55
C LYS A 246 -28.24 -0.06 8.50
N ASP A 247 -27.89 -0.34 7.26
CA ASP A 247 -28.85 -0.63 6.20
C ASP A 247 -28.90 -2.14 5.97
N VAL A 248 -29.85 -2.79 6.60
CA VAL A 248 -30.02 -4.24 6.57
C VAL A 248 -30.10 -4.78 5.13
N ARG A 249 -30.75 -4.05 4.21
CA ARG A 249 -30.88 -4.47 2.81
C ARG A 249 -29.50 -4.55 2.13
N THR A 250 -28.68 -3.51 2.32
CA THR A 250 -27.31 -3.47 1.77
C THR A 250 -26.44 -4.53 2.40
N VAL A 251 -26.57 -4.79 3.71
CA VAL A 251 -25.83 -5.87 4.39
C VAL A 251 -26.22 -7.23 3.81
N ILE A 252 -27.52 -7.53 3.70
CA ILE A 252 -28.00 -8.78 3.12
C ILE A 252 -27.50 -8.94 1.68
N LEU A 253 -27.64 -7.91 0.84
CA LEU A 253 -27.15 -7.95 -0.55
C LEU A 253 -25.64 -8.20 -0.62
N THR A 254 -24.85 -7.53 0.22
CA THR A 254 -23.40 -7.70 0.24
C THR A 254 -23.02 -9.08 0.73
N VAL A 255 -23.71 -9.63 1.75
CA VAL A 255 -23.51 -11.00 2.23
C VAL A 255 -23.88 -12.01 1.12
N LEU A 256 -25.02 -11.84 0.48
CA LEU A 256 -25.43 -12.72 -0.62
C LEU A 256 -24.44 -12.70 -1.78
N LEU A 257 -23.96 -11.52 -2.18
CA LEU A 257 -22.93 -11.38 -3.21
C LEU A 257 -21.60 -12.02 -2.77
N THR A 258 -21.23 -11.90 -1.52
CA THR A 258 -20.02 -12.52 -0.97
C THR A 258 -20.17 -14.05 -0.92
N CYS A 259 -21.32 -14.56 -0.51
CA CYS A 259 -21.63 -16.00 -0.52
C CYS A 259 -21.64 -16.54 -1.96
N PHE A 260 -22.27 -15.82 -2.89
CA PHE A 260 -22.23 -16.17 -4.32
C PHE A 260 -20.78 -16.25 -4.83
N TYR A 261 -19.97 -15.25 -4.50
CA TYR A 261 -18.57 -15.18 -4.88
C TYR A 261 -17.74 -16.34 -4.29
N LEU A 262 -17.96 -16.68 -3.02
CA LEU A 262 -17.16 -17.72 -2.34
C LEU A 262 -17.62 -19.14 -2.67
N PHE A 263 -18.92 -19.38 -2.82
CA PHE A 263 -19.47 -20.73 -2.90
C PHE A 263 -19.98 -21.11 -4.29
N LEU A 264 -20.58 -20.19 -5.02
CA LEU A 264 -21.15 -20.50 -6.34
C LEU A 264 -20.18 -20.21 -7.48
N LEU A 265 -19.49 -19.07 -7.45
CA LEU A 265 -18.57 -18.68 -8.51
C LEU A 265 -17.43 -19.68 -8.73
N PRO A 266 -16.81 -20.28 -7.70
CA PRO A 266 -15.75 -21.28 -7.89
C PRO A 266 -16.18 -22.54 -8.65
N ASN A 267 -17.47 -22.84 -8.65
CA ASN A 267 -18.03 -24.00 -9.34
C ASN A 267 -18.49 -23.70 -10.78
N ILE A 268 -18.38 -22.43 -11.21
CA ILE A 268 -18.74 -22.02 -12.57
C ILE A 268 -17.53 -22.24 -13.47
N TYR A 269 -17.72 -23.05 -14.49
CA TYR A 269 -16.77 -23.22 -15.58
C TYR A 269 -17.21 -22.41 -16.78
N THR A 270 -16.45 -21.39 -17.15
CA THR A 270 -16.81 -20.45 -18.23
C THR A 270 -16.30 -20.90 -19.60
N GLY A 271 -15.41 -21.90 -19.65
CA GLY A 271 -14.68 -22.30 -20.86
C GLY A 271 -13.58 -21.32 -21.26
N ASN A 272 -13.44 -20.20 -20.56
CA ASN A 272 -12.33 -19.28 -20.73
C ASN A 272 -11.24 -19.57 -19.69
N PRO A 273 -10.08 -20.09 -20.10
CA PRO A 273 -9.03 -20.51 -19.18
C PRO A 273 -8.56 -19.39 -18.23
N THR A 274 -8.62 -18.15 -18.69
CA THR A 274 -8.22 -16.97 -17.92
C THR A 274 -9.19 -16.68 -16.77
N ILE A 275 -10.49 -16.71 -17.08
CA ILE A 275 -11.54 -16.47 -16.10
C ILE A 275 -11.63 -17.65 -15.14
N ASP A 276 -11.58 -18.88 -15.64
CA ASP A 276 -11.65 -20.09 -14.84
C ASP A 276 -10.49 -20.18 -13.83
N ARG A 277 -9.28 -19.78 -14.24
CA ARG A 277 -8.14 -19.73 -13.32
C ARG A 277 -8.27 -18.64 -12.27
N PHE A 278 -8.84 -17.48 -12.62
CA PHE A 278 -9.14 -16.43 -11.62
C PHE A 278 -10.19 -16.94 -10.62
N ILE A 279 -11.22 -17.61 -11.09
CA ILE A 279 -12.26 -18.23 -10.26
C ILE A 279 -11.66 -19.28 -9.34
N GLN A 280 -10.81 -20.20 -9.85
CA GLN A 280 -10.15 -21.23 -9.04
C GLN A 280 -9.32 -20.65 -7.88
N ARG A 281 -8.70 -19.49 -8.05
CA ARG A 281 -7.97 -18.82 -6.94
C ARG A 281 -8.88 -18.37 -5.80
N MET A 282 -10.18 -18.36 -6.00
CA MET A 282 -11.18 -17.97 -5.00
C MET A 282 -11.79 -19.19 -4.29
N THR A 283 -11.42 -20.41 -4.68
CA THR A 283 -11.88 -21.63 -4.00
C THR A 283 -11.30 -21.71 -2.60
N ILE A 284 -12.13 -22.16 -1.66
CA ILE A 284 -11.71 -22.51 -0.31
C ILE A 284 -11.31 -23.98 -0.35
N THR A 285 -10.07 -24.27 0.02
CA THR A 285 -9.51 -25.62 0.19
C THR A 285 -9.35 -25.92 1.67
N ASP A 286 -8.99 -27.15 2.01
CA ASP A 286 -8.70 -27.53 3.39
C ASP A 286 -7.54 -26.73 3.99
N GLU A 287 -6.64 -26.21 3.16
CA GLU A 287 -5.51 -25.35 3.52
C GLU A 287 -5.88 -23.86 3.57
N GLY A 288 -7.12 -23.49 3.26
CA GLY A 288 -7.60 -22.12 3.19
C GLY A 288 -7.94 -21.65 1.77
N LEU A 289 -7.74 -20.36 1.48
CA LEU A 289 -8.05 -19.79 0.16
C LEU A 289 -6.98 -20.19 -0.86
N ALA A 290 -7.33 -20.93 -1.92
CA ALA A 290 -6.39 -21.42 -2.95
C ALA A 290 -5.54 -20.33 -3.61
N GLY A 291 -5.98 -19.08 -3.56
CA GLY A 291 -5.23 -17.91 -4.04
C GLY A 291 -4.32 -17.27 -2.99
N ASP A 292 -4.31 -17.76 -1.76
CA ASP A 292 -3.42 -17.27 -0.70
C ASP A 292 -2.07 -18.01 -0.78
N ASN A 293 -1.14 -17.40 -1.49
CA ASN A 293 0.23 -17.90 -1.63
C ASN A 293 1.22 -17.08 -0.76
N ARG A 294 0.74 -16.51 0.35
CA ARG A 294 1.52 -15.59 1.20
C ARG A 294 2.35 -16.30 2.25
N THR A 295 1.97 -17.52 2.59
CA THR A 295 2.68 -18.37 3.53
C THR A 295 3.07 -19.66 2.83
N THR A 296 4.35 -20.01 2.89
CA THR A 296 4.87 -21.31 2.49
C THR A 296 5.13 -22.13 3.74
N ASP A 297 5.21 -23.44 3.60
CA ASP A 297 5.52 -24.34 4.73
C ASP A 297 6.86 -23.98 5.39
N GLU A 298 7.82 -23.56 4.56
CA GLU A 298 9.11 -23.09 5.07
C GLU A 298 8.97 -21.83 5.94
N LEU A 299 8.13 -20.87 5.51
CA LEU A 299 7.84 -19.67 6.30
C LEU A 299 7.11 -20.01 7.61
N GLU A 300 6.16 -20.95 7.57
CA GLU A 300 5.46 -21.44 8.76
C GLU A 300 6.42 -22.08 9.75
N TYR A 301 7.33 -22.91 9.26
CA TYR A 301 8.36 -23.53 10.10
C TYR A 301 9.22 -22.47 10.82
N VAL A 302 9.71 -21.49 10.07
CA VAL A 302 10.51 -20.38 10.63
C VAL A 302 9.69 -19.54 11.60
N PHE A 303 8.43 -19.27 11.31
CA PHE A 303 7.54 -18.54 12.21
C PHE A 303 7.32 -19.26 13.53
N ASN A 304 7.05 -20.56 13.49
CA ASN A 304 6.86 -21.39 14.68
C ASN A 304 8.14 -21.48 15.51
N ASP A 305 9.31 -21.54 14.87
CA ASP A 305 10.60 -21.49 15.56
C ASP A 305 10.82 -20.17 16.31
N VAL A 306 10.48 -19.03 15.67
CA VAL A 306 10.56 -17.72 16.33
C VAL A 306 9.61 -17.61 17.51
N VAL A 307 8.36 -18.04 17.34
CA VAL A 307 7.35 -17.99 18.42
C VAL A 307 7.82 -18.83 19.62
N LYS A 308 8.52 -19.94 19.41
CA LYS A 308 9.04 -20.80 20.45
C LYS A 308 10.30 -20.25 21.11
N ASN A 309 11.26 -19.77 20.32
CA ASN A 309 12.62 -19.50 20.79
C ASN A 309 12.93 -18.01 21.00
N LYS A 310 12.33 -17.09 20.21
CA LYS A 310 12.59 -15.65 20.26
C LYS A 310 11.33 -14.79 20.09
N PRO A 311 10.25 -15.03 20.85
CA PRO A 311 8.94 -14.38 20.61
C PRO A 311 8.97 -12.85 20.80
N LEU A 312 9.79 -12.33 21.72
CA LEU A 312 9.74 -10.91 22.10
C LEU A 312 10.33 -10.00 21.01
N PHE A 313 11.53 -10.31 20.51
CA PHE A 313 12.29 -9.43 19.60
C PHE A 313 12.57 -10.04 18.23
N GLY A 314 12.23 -11.31 17.99
CA GLY A 314 12.52 -12.00 16.73
C GLY A 314 14.03 -12.23 16.49
N TYR A 315 14.36 -12.50 15.24
CA TYR A 315 15.74 -12.78 14.82
C TYR A 315 16.49 -11.56 14.25
N GLY A 316 15.82 -10.45 14.05
CA GLY A 316 16.39 -9.24 13.46
C GLY A 316 16.11 -9.11 11.95
N GLU A 317 16.25 -7.88 11.47
CA GLU A 317 16.11 -7.58 10.04
C GLU A 317 17.21 -8.31 9.23
N GLY A 318 16.83 -8.79 8.05
CA GLY A 318 17.74 -9.55 7.18
C GLY A 318 17.74 -11.04 7.41
N TYR A 319 17.26 -11.56 8.56
CA TYR A 319 17.25 -13.00 8.84
C TYR A 319 16.58 -13.83 7.73
N LEU A 320 15.42 -13.39 7.23
CA LEU A 320 14.72 -14.10 6.16
C LEU A 320 15.51 -14.19 4.85
N LYS A 321 16.45 -13.28 4.60
CA LYS A 321 17.34 -13.34 3.43
C LYS A 321 18.36 -14.47 3.51
N THR A 322 18.72 -14.89 4.73
CA THR A 322 19.65 -16.01 4.97
C THR A 322 18.96 -17.36 4.88
N GLN A 323 17.62 -17.37 5.00
CA GLN A 323 16.81 -18.56 4.84
C GLN A 323 16.46 -18.72 3.36
N ASN A 324 16.92 -19.78 2.71
CA ASN A 324 16.62 -20.05 1.30
C ASN A 324 15.14 -20.39 1.08
N LEU A 325 14.25 -19.47 1.44
CA LEU A 325 12.80 -19.65 1.33
C LEU A 325 12.37 -19.68 -0.13
N LYS A 326 11.70 -20.74 -0.52
CA LYS A 326 11.11 -20.89 -1.85
C LYS A 326 9.72 -20.28 -1.83
N GLY A 327 9.53 -19.14 -2.50
CA GLY A 327 8.21 -18.53 -2.67
C GLY A 327 7.97 -17.20 -1.95
N GLY A 328 6.73 -16.76 -1.91
CA GLY A 328 6.35 -15.44 -1.41
C GLY A 328 6.46 -15.31 0.11
N VAL A 329 7.31 -14.44 0.56
CA VAL A 329 7.52 -14.09 1.99
C VAL A 329 6.85 -12.75 2.32
N SER A 330 5.56 -12.61 2.05
CA SER A 330 4.88 -11.32 2.18
C SER A 330 3.64 -11.43 3.07
N SER A 331 3.84 -11.75 4.36
CA SER A 331 2.77 -11.84 5.33
C SER A 331 3.16 -11.09 6.62
N TYR A 332 2.18 -10.80 7.51
CA TYR A 332 2.45 -10.21 8.83
C TYR A 332 3.47 -11.04 9.64
N LYS A 333 3.58 -12.35 9.38
CA LYS A 333 4.52 -13.26 10.03
C LYS A 333 5.97 -12.83 9.83
N THR A 334 6.29 -12.24 8.66
CA THR A 334 7.64 -11.75 8.38
C THR A 334 8.10 -10.67 9.37
N TYR A 335 7.17 -9.82 9.82
CA TYR A 335 7.48 -8.81 10.84
C TYR A 335 7.66 -9.42 12.23
N ILE A 336 6.87 -10.44 12.58
CA ILE A 336 7.05 -11.16 13.85
C ILE A 336 8.39 -11.92 13.84
N ILE A 337 8.77 -12.51 12.72
CA ILE A 337 10.07 -13.20 12.57
C ILE A 337 11.22 -12.21 12.77
N GLN A 338 11.12 -11.03 12.19
CA GLN A 338 12.21 -10.03 12.26
C GLN A 338 12.23 -9.26 13.57
N TYR A 339 11.06 -8.82 14.08
CA TYR A 339 11.00 -7.86 15.18
C TYR A 339 10.27 -8.38 16.42
N GLY A 340 9.77 -9.60 16.40
CA GLY A 340 8.99 -10.21 17.46
C GLY A 340 7.67 -9.53 17.72
N PHE A 341 6.98 -9.98 18.76
CA PHE A 341 5.71 -9.37 19.15
C PHE A 341 5.86 -7.95 19.70
N VAL A 342 6.97 -7.63 20.38
CA VAL A 342 7.23 -6.27 20.91
C VAL A 342 7.37 -5.28 19.77
N GLY A 343 8.17 -5.60 18.72
CA GLY A 343 8.31 -4.75 17.55
C GLY A 343 6.99 -4.55 16.80
N CYS A 344 6.20 -5.61 16.65
CA CYS A 344 4.88 -5.52 16.00
C CYS A 344 3.89 -4.66 16.79
N ILE A 345 3.85 -4.79 18.12
CA ILE A 345 3.00 -3.95 18.99
C ILE A 345 3.44 -2.49 18.91
N LEU A 346 4.74 -2.22 18.94
CA LEU A 346 5.26 -0.86 18.82
C LEU A 346 4.90 -0.25 17.46
N LEU A 347 5.03 -0.99 16.35
CA LEU A 347 4.72 -0.49 15.01
C LEU A 347 3.21 -0.36 14.80
N TRP A 348 2.49 -1.47 14.85
CA TRP A 348 1.05 -1.49 14.51
C TRP A 348 0.22 -0.78 15.56
N GLY A 349 0.53 -0.97 16.84
CA GLY A 349 -0.15 -0.31 17.96
C GLY A 349 0.04 1.20 17.92
N SER A 350 1.26 1.71 17.65
CA SER A 350 1.51 3.14 17.56
C SER A 350 0.79 3.78 16.37
N LEU A 351 0.80 3.13 15.20
CA LEU A 351 0.07 3.61 14.02
C LEU A 351 -1.44 3.62 14.27
N LEU A 352 -1.97 2.57 14.89
CA LEU A 352 -3.39 2.47 15.25
C LEU A 352 -3.79 3.58 16.22
N LEU A 353 -3.04 3.76 17.29
CA LEU A 353 -3.28 4.81 18.30
C LEU A 353 -3.21 6.21 17.66
N ALA A 354 -2.19 6.48 16.84
CA ALA A 354 -2.06 7.75 16.15
C ALA A 354 -3.21 7.99 15.13
N ALA A 355 -3.68 6.94 14.46
CA ALA A 355 -4.80 7.04 13.56
C ALA A 355 -6.14 7.28 14.30
N LEU A 356 -6.40 6.58 15.41
CA LEU A 356 -7.65 6.69 16.18
C LEU A 356 -7.75 8.00 16.95
N TYR A 357 -6.64 8.56 17.42
CA TYR A 357 -6.63 9.67 18.36
C TYR A 357 -7.42 10.91 17.89
N LYS A 358 -7.24 11.31 16.64
CA LYS A 358 -7.91 12.48 16.04
C LYS A 358 -9.14 12.12 15.19
N ASN A 359 -9.41 10.85 14.97
CA ASN A 359 -10.32 10.38 13.94
C ASN A 359 -11.43 9.50 14.53
N LYS A 360 -12.29 10.10 15.37
CA LYS A 360 -13.37 9.39 16.08
C LYS A 360 -14.68 9.30 15.28
N ASN A 361 -14.74 9.86 14.09
CA ASN A 361 -15.94 9.75 13.26
C ASN A 361 -16.06 8.37 12.60
N TYR A 362 -17.30 7.93 12.37
CA TYR A 362 -17.62 6.60 11.85
C TYR A 362 -16.86 6.24 10.56
N LEU A 363 -16.82 7.14 9.58
CA LEU A 363 -16.14 6.86 8.32
C LEU A 363 -14.61 6.73 8.47
N SER A 364 -14.01 7.48 9.39
CA SER A 364 -12.59 7.35 9.69
C SER A 364 -12.29 6.04 10.40
N ILE A 365 -13.14 5.60 11.33
CA ILE A 365 -12.99 4.32 12.03
C ILE A 365 -13.07 3.17 11.02
N ILE A 366 -14.06 3.16 10.14
CA ILE A 366 -14.15 2.15 9.07
C ILE A 366 -12.89 2.14 8.21
N TYR A 367 -12.42 3.31 7.80
CA TYR A 367 -11.23 3.41 6.98
C TYR A 367 -9.99 2.87 7.70
N ILE A 368 -9.84 3.13 8.99
CA ILE A 368 -8.76 2.58 9.81
C ILE A 368 -8.85 1.06 9.86
N ILE A 369 -10.02 0.49 10.13
CA ILE A 369 -10.22 -0.96 10.17
C ILE A 369 -9.81 -1.58 8.84
N VAL A 370 -10.33 -1.04 7.73
CA VAL A 370 -10.02 -1.52 6.38
C VAL A 370 -8.53 -1.42 6.06
N PHE A 371 -7.87 -0.33 6.47
CA PHE A 371 -6.43 -0.18 6.29
C PHE A 371 -5.66 -1.27 7.04
N PHE A 372 -6.01 -1.52 8.31
CA PHE A 372 -5.31 -2.50 9.13
C PHE A 372 -5.59 -3.96 8.72
N VAL A 373 -6.75 -4.27 8.16
CA VAL A 373 -7.02 -5.60 7.56
C VAL A 373 -6.05 -5.89 6.41
N ASN A 374 -5.64 -4.88 5.64
CA ASN A 374 -4.65 -5.07 4.58
C ASN A 374 -3.25 -5.45 5.08
N ILE A 375 -2.93 -5.22 6.38
CA ILE A 375 -1.65 -5.63 6.97
C ILE A 375 -1.47 -7.15 6.92
N TYR A 376 -2.56 -7.91 7.03
CA TYR A 376 -2.52 -9.36 6.93
C TYR A 376 -1.82 -9.82 5.63
N GLN A 377 -2.18 -9.21 4.51
CA GLN A 377 -1.62 -9.57 3.19
C GLN A 377 -0.45 -8.69 2.75
N ARG A 378 -0.37 -7.45 3.26
CA ARG A 378 0.59 -6.43 2.84
C ARG A 378 1.16 -5.70 4.05
N PRO A 379 2.10 -6.32 4.77
CA PRO A 379 2.64 -5.75 6.00
C PRO A 379 3.52 -4.52 5.79
N ASN A 380 3.84 -4.11 4.55
CA ASN A 380 4.77 -3.03 4.19
C ASN A 380 4.29 -1.62 4.57
N ILE A 381 3.69 -1.48 5.76
CA ILE A 381 3.15 -0.20 6.26
C ILE A 381 4.22 0.82 6.64
N MET A 382 5.48 0.42 6.74
CA MET A 382 6.61 1.30 7.03
C MET A 382 7.02 2.19 5.85
N THR A 383 6.30 2.13 4.76
CA THR A 383 6.62 2.92 3.56
C THR A 383 5.78 4.17 3.46
N LEU A 384 6.34 5.24 2.88
CA LEU A 384 5.70 6.55 2.81
C LEU A 384 4.32 6.50 2.14
N GLN A 385 4.14 5.73 1.08
CA GLN A 385 2.87 5.64 0.37
C GLN A 385 1.74 5.07 1.24
N TYR A 386 2.03 4.09 2.11
CA TYR A 386 1.05 3.61 3.07
C TYR A 386 0.72 4.65 4.13
N GLN A 387 1.69 5.48 4.52
CA GLN A 387 1.42 6.59 5.44
C GLN A 387 0.60 7.70 4.78
N ILE A 388 0.83 7.98 3.50
CA ILE A 388 -0.02 8.91 2.73
C ILE A 388 -1.45 8.37 2.63
N LEU A 389 -1.60 7.08 2.38
CA LEU A 389 -2.92 6.44 2.37
C LEU A 389 -3.58 6.53 3.75
N LEU A 390 -2.90 6.16 4.85
CA LEU A 390 -3.46 6.20 6.20
C LEU A 390 -3.74 7.63 6.67
N PHE A 391 -2.70 8.40 6.96
CA PHE A 391 -2.86 9.72 7.59
C PHE A 391 -3.38 10.78 6.61
N GLY A 392 -2.94 10.73 5.35
CA GLY A 392 -3.45 11.61 4.31
C GLY A 392 -4.91 11.33 3.96
N GLY A 393 -5.27 10.04 3.86
CA GLY A 393 -6.65 9.59 3.66
C GLY A 393 -7.58 10.02 4.79
N LEU A 394 -7.15 9.87 6.06
CA LEU A 394 -7.90 10.32 7.24
C LEU A 394 -8.07 11.85 7.24
N ALA A 395 -7.01 12.61 6.97
CA ALA A 395 -7.09 14.06 6.88
C ALA A 395 -8.04 14.52 5.75
N PHE A 396 -8.08 13.77 4.65
CA PHE A 396 -9.01 14.02 3.55
C PHE A 396 -10.47 13.72 3.93
N ILE A 397 -10.75 12.59 4.60
CA ILE A 397 -12.10 12.23 5.10
C ILE A 397 -12.61 13.29 6.07
N ASN A 398 -11.81 13.69 7.05
CA ASN A 398 -12.19 14.69 8.05
C ASN A 398 -12.48 16.06 7.43
N ALA A 399 -11.65 16.49 6.47
CA ALA A 399 -11.88 17.76 5.77
C ALA A 399 -13.21 17.75 4.98
N LYS A 400 -13.56 16.62 4.37
CA LYS A 400 -14.83 16.45 3.65
C LYS A 400 -16.03 16.50 4.59
N LEU A 401 -15.92 15.87 5.77
CA LEU A 401 -16.99 15.89 6.78
C LEU A 401 -17.21 17.30 7.36
N ARG A 402 -16.12 18.03 7.66
CA ARG A 402 -16.20 19.43 8.12
C ARG A 402 -16.85 20.33 7.06
N ALA A 403 -16.51 20.18 5.79
CA ALA A 403 -17.11 20.96 4.71
C ALA A 403 -18.62 20.69 4.58
N LYS A 404 -19.05 19.42 4.78
CA LYS A 404 -20.47 19.06 4.75
C LYS A 404 -21.24 19.65 5.95
N ALA A 405 -20.65 19.62 7.15
CA ALA A 405 -21.24 20.19 8.35
C ALA A 405 -21.42 21.72 8.21
N ASN A 406 -20.41 22.41 7.70
CA ASN A 406 -20.52 23.87 7.49
C ASN A 406 -21.59 24.23 6.43
N ALA A 407 -21.73 23.44 5.36
CA ALA A 407 -22.75 23.67 4.35
C ALA A 407 -24.18 23.48 4.91
N ASN A 408 -24.39 22.50 5.80
CA ASN A 408 -25.68 22.30 6.44
C ASN A 408 -26.05 23.46 7.40
N ASN A 409 -25.07 23.95 8.18
CA ASN A 409 -25.30 25.07 9.10
C ASN A 409 -25.61 26.39 8.38
N THR A 410 -25.11 26.59 7.16
CA THR A 410 -25.46 27.79 6.34
C THR A 410 -26.85 27.70 5.74
N VAL A 411 -27.42 26.52 5.55
CA VAL A 411 -28.79 26.33 5.04
C VAL A 411 -29.83 26.50 6.16
N GLU A 412 -29.48 26.21 7.43
CA GLU A 412 -30.39 26.42 8.57
C GLU A 412 -30.47 27.87 9.04
N ILE A 413 -29.65 28.78 8.53
CA ILE A 413 -29.63 30.22 8.89
C ILE A 413 -30.30 31.07 7.82
N LEU A 414 -30.64 30.51 6.69
CA LEU A 414 -31.43 31.14 5.60
C LEU A 414 -32.90 30.67 5.64
#